data_240b0d31153fbd2990b27ec243d183a0
#
_entry.id   240b0d31153fbd2990b27ec243d183a0
#
_cell.length_a   1.000
_cell.length_b   1.000
_cell.length_c   1.000
_cell.angle_alpha   90.00
_cell.angle_beta   90.00
_cell.angle_gamma   90.00
#
_symmetry.space_group_name_H-M   'P 1'
#
loop_
_entity.id
_entity.type
_entity.pdbx_description
1 polymer ?
#
loop_
_entity_poly.entity_id
_entity_poly.type
_entity_poly.pdbx_seq_one_letter_code
_entity_poly.pdbx_strand_id
1 'polypeptide(L)'
;MYNLPKQTLDIWRNDIQKALRLDVESVDCYPLHIHPDTFLAGQLQSGKMSPIGSSDFEMQMYLEAYNALTKSGYMPAGHDRFSRVAEDHAEPCFEILGTGAGFFMGFLGRYSYTDIKPSDAYTDRVENGKFPISRLLVSSEEDEMRRMITMRLFVRLPVNKDDFKKRFRKLPEDVFKNSINSLEKKGLIEVDDQEIKLTTLGDMWRYNIVWAFSQAET
;
A
#
# COMPACT_ATOMS: atom_id res chain seq x y z
N MET A 1 1.31 -11.91 9.95
CA MET A 1 1.90 -10.59 10.30
C MET A 1 3.32 -10.79 10.81
N TYR A 2 4.20 -9.84 10.54
CA TYR A 2 5.60 -9.87 10.99
C TYR A 2 5.98 -8.57 11.73
N ASN A 3 7.19 -8.55 12.29
CA ASN A 3 7.71 -7.49 13.16
C ASN A 3 6.87 -7.29 14.43
N LEU A 4 6.32 -8.38 14.98
CA LEU A 4 5.59 -8.36 16.26
C LEU A 4 6.57 -8.21 17.44
N PRO A 5 6.15 -7.64 18.57
CA PRO A 5 6.96 -7.62 19.78
C PRO A 5 7.48 -9.01 20.14
N LYS A 6 8.77 -9.14 20.39
CA LYS A 6 9.49 -10.42 20.68
C LYS A 6 9.53 -11.44 19.53
N GLN A 7 8.99 -11.14 18.35
CA GLN A 7 9.13 -12.05 17.22
C GLN A 7 10.58 -12.05 16.72
N THR A 8 11.13 -13.24 16.51
CA THR A 8 12.48 -13.45 15.93
C THR A 8 12.37 -13.90 14.49
N LEU A 9 13.48 -13.84 13.74
CA LEU A 9 13.55 -14.39 12.39
C LEU A 9 13.20 -15.88 12.35
N ASP A 10 13.60 -16.65 13.37
CA ASP A 10 13.32 -18.09 13.38
C ASP A 10 11.83 -18.37 13.60
N ILE A 11 11.17 -17.60 14.48
CA ILE A 11 9.71 -17.66 14.62
C ILE A 11 9.04 -17.34 13.29
N TRP A 12 9.46 -16.25 12.63
CA TRP A 12 8.90 -15.84 11.35
C TRP A 12 9.12 -16.86 10.24
N ARG A 13 10.33 -17.40 10.11
CA ARG A 13 10.64 -18.49 9.16
C ARG A 13 9.74 -19.71 9.37
N ASN A 14 9.55 -20.11 10.63
CA ASN A 14 8.66 -21.21 10.97
C ASN A 14 7.20 -20.91 10.60
N ASP A 15 6.73 -19.69 10.79
CA ASP A 15 5.38 -19.29 10.41
C ASP A 15 5.19 -19.30 8.88
N ILE A 16 6.17 -18.83 8.11
CA ILE A 16 6.17 -18.93 6.64
C ILE A 16 6.11 -20.41 6.21
N GLN A 17 6.91 -21.27 6.82
CA GLN A 17 6.91 -22.70 6.50
C GLN A 17 5.57 -23.38 6.84
N LYS A 18 4.89 -22.95 7.90
CA LYS A 18 3.53 -23.41 8.22
C LYS A 18 2.53 -22.94 7.17
N ALA A 19 2.60 -21.67 6.75
CA ALA A 19 1.73 -21.13 5.70
C ALA A 19 1.91 -21.89 4.38
N LEU A 20 3.15 -22.17 3.98
CA LEU A 20 3.45 -22.96 2.77
C LEU A 20 2.87 -24.38 2.82
N ARG A 21 2.82 -25.02 4.00
CA ARG A 21 2.20 -26.35 4.16
C ARG A 21 0.66 -26.34 4.06
N LEU A 22 0.01 -25.19 4.23
CA LEU A 22 -1.43 -25.08 4.04
C LEU A 22 -1.84 -25.12 2.57
N ASP A 23 -0.88 -24.94 1.67
CA ASP A 23 -1.05 -24.99 0.20
C ASP A 23 -2.20 -24.09 -0.31
N VAL A 24 -2.31 -22.89 0.28
CA VAL A 24 -3.33 -21.89 -0.10
C VAL A 24 -2.93 -21.14 -1.37
N GLU A 25 -3.90 -20.57 -2.06
CA GLU A 25 -3.67 -19.82 -3.30
C GLU A 25 -2.93 -18.51 -3.07
N SER A 26 -3.16 -17.85 -1.94
CA SER A 26 -2.51 -16.59 -1.61
C SER A 26 -2.21 -16.45 -0.12
N VAL A 27 -1.18 -15.65 0.20
CA VAL A 27 -0.72 -15.34 1.56
C VAL A 27 -0.51 -13.85 1.68
N ASP A 28 -1.15 -13.22 2.67
CA ASP A 28 -0.90 -11.82 3.02
C ASP A 28 0.16 -11.72 4.10
N CYS A 29 1.20 -10.92 3.85
CA CYS A 29 2.33 -10.70 4.74
C CYS A 29 2.40 -9.23 5.18
N TYR A 30 1.65 -8.85 6.21
CA TYR A 30 1.62 -7.47 6.71
C TYR A 30 2.67 -7.23 7.79
N PRO A 31 3.46 -6.14 7.71
CA PRO A 31 4.20 -5.65 8.86
C PRO A 31 3.24 -5.16 9.96
N LEU A 32 3.69 -5.15 11.20
CA LEU A 32 2.90 -4.56 12.28
C LEU A 32 2.97 -3.03 12.21
N HIS A 33 1.85 -2.40 11.90
CA HIS A 33 1.70 -0.94 11.98
C HIS A 33 1.16 -0.54 13.36
N ILE A 34 1.88 0.36 14.05
CA ILE A 34 1.48 0.89 15.34
C ILE A 34 0.65 2.16 15.14
N HIS A 35 -0.63 2.07 15.43
CA HIS A 35 -1.52 3.24 15.42
C HIS A 35 -1.49 3.96 16.78
N PRO A 36 -1.31 5.29 16.82
CA PRO A 36 -1.08 6.06 18.05
C PRO A 36 -2.15 5.87 19.13
N ASP A 37 -3.40 5.72 18.73
CA ASP A 37 -4.56 5.66 19.64
C ASP A 37 -4.91 4.23 20.09
N THR A 38 -3.98 3.27 19.95
CA THR A 38 -4.23 1.87 20.31
C THR A 38 -3.64 1.51 21.66
N PHE A 39 -4.21 0.50 22.32
CA PHE A 39 -3.67 -0.07 23.53
C PHE A 39 -2.21 -0.51 23.35
N LEU A 40 -1.88 -1.09 22.21
CA LEU A 40 -0.51 -1.52 21.89
C LEU A 40 0.47 -0.35 21.89
N ALA A 41 0.08 0.78 21.28
CA ALA A 41 0.92 1.99 21.29
C ALA A 41 1.20 2.46 22.73
N GLY A 42 0.19 2.47 23.59
CA GLY A 42 0.34 2.82 25.01
C GLY A 42 1.25 1.86 25.78
N GLN A 43 1.19 0.56 25.49
CA GLN A 43 2.08 -0.43 26.13
C GLN A 43 3.54 -0.27 25.69
N LEU A 44 3.78 0.02 24.42
CA LEU A 44 5.12 0.27 23.88
C LEU A 44 5.71 1.57 24.44
N GLN A 45 4.94 2.66 24.43
CA GLN A 45 5.38 3.96 24.96
C GLN A 45 5.69 3.93 26.45
N SER A 46 4.91 3.17 27.24
CA SER A 46 5.13 3.02 28.68
C SER A 46 6.22 2.00 29.04
N GLY A 47 6.85 1.35 28.07
CA GLY A 47 7.88 0.34 28.29
C GLY A 47 7.35 -0.98 28.89
N LYS A 48 6.04 -1.15 28.99
CA LYS A 48 5.40 -2.39 29.48
C LYS A 48 5.48 -3.54 28.49
N MET A 49 5.74 -3.23 27.22
CA MET A 49 5.95 -4.20 26.16
C MET A 49 7.30 -3.95 25.47
N SER A 50 7.95 -5.02 25.05
CA SER A 50 9.19 -4.93 24.28
C SER A 50 8.95 -4.16 22.98
N PRO A 51 9.90 -3.32 22.52
CA PRO A 51 9.76 -2.62 21.25
C PRO A 51 9.65 -3.63 20.09
N ILE A 52 9.07 -3.16 19.00
CA ILE A 52 9.16 -3.85 17.72
C ILE A 52 10.59 -3.75 17.17
N GLY A 53 10.92 -4.58 16.19
CA GLY A 53 12.21 -4.50 15.50
C GLY A 53 12.40 -3.19 14.74
N SER A 54 13.67 -2.88 14.45
CA SER A 54 14.02 -1.74 13.60
C SER A 54 13.49 -1.90 12.16
N SER A 55 13.55 -0.83 11.37
CA SER A 55 13.22 -0.88 9.94
C SER A 55 14.10 -1.88 9.18
N ASP A 56 15.38 -2.02 9.54
CA ASP A 56 16.26 -3.02 8.93
C ASP A 56 15.83 -4.45 9.26
N PHE A 57 15.37 -4.68 10.49
CA PHE A 57 14.86 -5.98 10.92
C PHE A 57 13.52 -6.30 10.23
N GLU A 58 12.66 -5.32 10.08
CA GLU A 58 11.40 -5.45 9.33
C GLU A 58 11.67 -5.79 7.86
N MET A 59 12.63 -5.11 7.22
CA MET A 59 13.06 -5.42 5.87
C MET A 59 13.64 -6.83 5.75
N GLN A 60 14.42 -7.26 6.74
CA GLN A 60 14.95 -8.62 6.80
C GLN A 60 13.83 -9.67 6.85
N MET A 61 12.80 -9.44 7.68
CA MET A 61 11.62 -10.30 7.74
C MET A 61 10.85 -10.34 6.41
N TYR A 62 10.70 -9.19 5.76
CA TYR A 62 10.08 -9.13 4.43
C TYR A 62 10.86 -9.97 3.42
N LEU A 63 12.18 -9.84 3.37
CA LEU A 63 13.05 -10.62 2.47
C LEU A 63 12.97 -12.13 2.72
N GLU A 64 12.87 -12.57 3.95
CA GLU A 64 12.66 -13.98 4.29
C GLU A 64 11.33 -14.49 3.70
N ALA A 65 10.25 -13.71 3.85
CA ALA A 65 8.96 -14.08 3.26
C ALA A 65 9.01 -14.05 1.74
N TYR A 66 9.55 -12.98 1.15
CA TYR A 66 9.70 -12.82 -0.29
C TYR A 66 10.42 -14.01 -0.91
N ASN A 67 11.62 -14.33 -0.40
CA ASN A 67 12.44 -15.42 -0.93
C ASN A 67 11.76 -16.79 -0.79
N ALA A 68 11.17 -17.07 0.37
CA ALA A 68 10.53 -18.35 0.63
C ALA A 68 9.27 -18.55 -0.23
N LEU A 69 8.44 -17.53 -0.34
CA LEU A 69 7.18 -17.57 -1.08
C LEU A 69 7.44 -17.62 -2.60
N THR A 70 8.34 -16.76 -3.11
CA THR A 70 8.65 -16.75 -4.54
C THR A 70 9.31 -18.06 -4.99
N LYS A 71 10.21 -18.63 -4.17
CA LYS A 71 10.79 -19.96 -4.42
C LYS A 71 9.72 -21.07 -4.45
N SER A 72 8.60 -20.87 -3.78
CA SER A 72 7.48 -21.81 -3.72
C SER A 72 6.38 -21.52 -4.75
N GLY A 73 6.67 -20.67 -5.76
CA GLY A 73 5.78 -20.38 -6.88
C GLY A 73 4.75 -19.29 -6.64
N TYR A 74 4.83 -18.56 -5.53
CA TYR A 74 4.02 -17.37 -5.34
C TYR A 74 4.67 -16.15 -6.01
N MET A 75 3.85 -15.26 -6.52
CA MET A 75 4.27 -13.96 -7.06
C MET A 75 3.80 -12.83 -6.15
N PRO A 76 4.61 -11.79 -5.93
CA PRO A 76 4.12 -10.58 -5.27
C PRO A 76 2.91 -10.01 -6.02
N ALA A 77 1.83 -9.73 -5.32
CA ALA A 77 0.57 -9.26 -5.89
C ALA A 77 -0.09 -8.24 -4.95
N GLY A 78 -0.89 -7.34 -5.50
CA GLY A 78 -1.61 -6.35 -4.71
C GLY A 78 -0.74 -5.58 -3.71
N HIS A 79 -1.24 -5.36 -2.52
CA HIS A 79 -0.58 -4.56 -1.48
C HIS A 79 0.56 -5.34 -0.76
N ASP A 80 0.23 -6.26 0.13
CA ASP A 80 1.18 -7.09 0.89
C ASP A 80 0.92 -8.58 0.69
N ARG A 81 0.43 -8.95 -0.49
CA ARG A 81 0.04 -10.29 -0.87
C ARG A 81 1.09 -10.96 -1.74
N PHE A 82 1.15 -12.27 -1.61
CA PHE A 82 1.82 -13.19 -2.52
C PHE A 82 0.79 -14.19 -3.01
N SER A 83 0.67 -14.38 -4.33
CA SER A 83 -0.36 -15.23 -4.94
C SER A 83 0.23 -16.17 -5.98
N ARG A 84 -0.32 -17.38 -6.09
CA ARG A 84 -0.04 -18.36 -7.16
C ARG A 84 -0.99 -18.23 -8.34
N VAL A 85 -2.09 -17.53 -8.15
CA VAL A 85 -3.09 -17.28 -9.19
C VAL A 85 -2.97 -15.83 -9.68
N ALA A 86 -3.22 -15.62 -10.96
CA ALA A 86 -3.35 -14.27 -11.48
C ALA A 86 -4.55 -13.60 -10.79
N GLU A 87 -4.30 -12.51 -10.08
CA GLU A 87 -5.37 -11.73 -9.48
C GLU A 87 -5.92 -10.79 -10.55
N ASP A 88 -7.21 -10.86 -10.78
CA ASP A 88 -7.93 -9.86 -11.55
C ASP A 88 -8.09 -8.63 -10.65
N HIS A 89 -7.07 -7.79 -10.67
CA HIS A 89 -7.11 -6.53 -9.95
C HIS A 89 -7.99 -5.57 -10.75
N ALA A 90 -9.22 -5.40 -10.27
CA ALA A 90 -9.99 -4.21 -10.67
C ALA A 90 -9.07 -3.00 -10.50
N GLU A 91 -8.99 -2.15 -11.51
CA GLU A 91 -8.15 -0.95 -11.53
C GLU A 91 -8.34 -0.15 -10.22
N PRO A 92 -7.47 -0.28 -9.21
CA PRO A 92 -7.70 0.25 -7.86
C PRO A 92 -7.63 1.77 -7.81
N CYS A 93 -7.37 2.40 -8.96
CA CYS A 93 -6.96 3.78 -9.01
C CYS A 93 -8.08 4.74 -9.37
N PHE A 94 -9.23 4.25 -9.83
CA PHE A 94 -10.18 5.16 -10.46
C PHE A 94 -11.39 5.45 -9.58
N GLU A 95 -12.10 4.44 -9.16
CA GLU A 95 -13.27 4.64 -8.30
C GLU A 95 -13.39 3.51 -7.28
N ILE A 96 -13.47 3.87 -6.02
CA ILE A 96 -13.69 2.96 -4.92
C ILE A 96 -14.80 3.52 -4.06
N LEU A 97 -15.87 2.77 -3.91
CA LEU A 97 -16.91 3.08 -2.95
C LEU A 97 -16.61 2.33 -1.64
N GLY A 98 -15.98 3.03 -0.70
CA GLY A 98 -15.79 2.52 0.66
C GLY A 98 -17.07 2.62 1.44
N THR A 99 -17.44 1.56 2.17
CA THR A 99 -18.61 1.52 3.04
C THR A 99 -18.28 0.82 4.35
N GLY A 100 -18.85 1.30 5.43
CA GLY A 100 -18.68 0.71 6.76
C GLY A 100 -18.05 1.66 7.78
N ALA A 101 -18.33 1.41 9.05
CA ALA A 101 -17.71 2.16 10.15
C ALA A 101 -16.21 1.82 10.23
N GLY A 102 -15.37 2.84 10.32
CA GLY A 102 -13.92 2.63 10.47
C GLY A 102 -13.10 3.62 9.66
N PHE A 103 -11.96 3.17 9.16
CA PHE A 103 -11.06 3.98 8.35
C PHE A 103 -11.23 3.66 6.86
N PHE A 104 -12.46 3.38 6.45
CA PHE A 104 -12.70 3.17 5.02
C PHE A 104 -12.70 4.49 4.29
N MET A 105 -12.04 4.50 3.14
CA MET A 105 -11.99 5.65 2.26
C MET A 105 -12.57 5.27 0.90
N GLY A 106 -13.16 6.24 0.25
CA GLY A 106 -13.64 6.12 -1.11
C GLY A 106 -13.03 7.18 -2.00
N PHE A 107 -12.98 6.86 -3.29
CA PHE A 107 -12.55 7.76 -4.36
C PHE A 107 -13.61 7.72 -5.45
N LEU A 108 -14.29 8.83 -5.70
CA LEU A 108 -15.34 8.95 -6.71
C LEU A 108 -15.07 10.21 -7.55
N GLY A 109 -14.57 10.02 -8.76
CA GLY A 109 -14.11 11.13 -9.59
C GLY A 109 -13.07 11.97 -8.86
N ARG A 110 -13.37 13.25 -8.62
CA ARG A 110 -12.49 14.18 -7.91
C ARG A 110 -12.68 14.19 -6.38
N TYR A 111 -13.57 13.36 -5.87
CA TYR A 111 -13.89 13.34 -4.44
C TYR A 111 -13.19 12.18 -3.77
N SER A 112 -12.46 12.48 -2.69
CA SER A 112 -11.94 11.49 -1.75
C SER A 112 -12.63 11.69 -0.41
N TYR A 113 -13.08 10.61 0.22
CA TYR A 113 -13.76 10.72 1.51
C TYR A 113 -13.32 9.62 2.48
N THR A 114 -13.53 9.88 3.75
CA THR A 114 -13.39 8.87 4.81
C THR A 114 -14.67 8.81 5.62
N ASP A 115 -15.06 7.61 6.02
CA ASP A 115 -16.24 7.38 6.81
C ASP A 115 -16.01 7.69 8.31
N ILE A 116 -17.13 7.84 9.04
CA ILE A 116 -17.12 8.02 10.48
C ILE A 116 -16.62 6.75 11.16
N LYS A 117 -15.65 6.90 12.09
CA LYS A 117 -15.02 5.75 12.79
C LYS A 117 -15.95 5.06 13.80
N PRO A 118 -16.65 5.75 14.71
CA PRO A 118 -17.53 5.08 15.67
C PRO A 118 -18.72 4.42 14.96
N SER A 119 -18.93 3.13 15.22
CA SER A 119 -19.97 2.35 14.56
C SER A 119 -21.39 2.82 14.86
N ASP A 120 -21.64 3.27 16.08
CA ASP A 120 -22.92 3.86 16.50
C ASP A 120 -23.21 5.17 15.75
N ALA A 121 -22.24 6.07 15.65
CA ALA A 121 -22.38 7.32 14.89
C ALA A 121 -22.50 7.07 13.37
N TYR A 122 -21.86 6.05 12.83
CA TYR A 122 -22.00 5.62 11.46
C TYR A 122 -23.44 5.13 11.21
N THR A 123 -23.92 4.22 12.05
CA THR A 123 -25.26 3.64 11.97
C THR A 123 -26.35 4.71 12.07
N ASP A 124 -26.24 5.62 13.05
CA ASP A 124 -27.17 6.75 13.21
C ASP A 124 -27.28 7.60 11.93
N ARG A 125 -26.14 7.90 11.29
CA ARG A 125 -26.16 8.65 10.02
C ARG A 125 -26.89 7.89 8.91
N VAL A 126 -26.59 6.60 8.74
CA VAL A 126 -27.20 5.78 7.69
C VAL A 126 -28.69 5.61 7.91
N GLU A 127 -29.13 5.32 9.14
CA GLU A 127 -30.55 5.16 9.49
C GLU A 127 -31.35 6.47 9.28
N ASN A 128 -30.70 7.62 9.44
CA ASN A 128 -31.29 8.93 9.15
C ASN A 128 -31.12 9.37 7.69
N GLY A 129 -30.74 8.49 6.76
CA GLY A 129 -30.60 8.78 5.33
C GLY A 129 -29.47 9.76 5.00
N LYS A 130 -28.46 9.88 5.87
CA LYS A 130 -27.31 10.77 5.68
C LYS A 130 -26.06 9.97 5.33
N PHE A 131 -25.20 10.56 4.50
CA PHE A 131 -23.87 9.97 4.25
C PHE A 131 -23.04 9.97 5.53
N PRO A 132 -22.47 8.83 5.93
CA PRO A 132 -21.67 8.71 7.15
C PRO A 132 -20.22 9.19 6.93
N ILE A 133 -20.04 10.28 6.20
CA ILE A 133 -18.73 10.83 5.84
C ILE A 133 -18.23 11.73 6.95
N SER A 134 -17.00 11.49 7.41
CA SER A 134 -16.31 12.35 8.40
C SER A 134 -15.43 13.40 7.73
N ARG A 135 -14.86 13.10 6.58
CA ARG A 135 -14.01 14.02 5.82
C ARG A 135 -14.26 13.85 4.32
N LEU A 136 -14.35 14.95 3.63
CA LEU A 136 -14.43 15.02 2.17
C LEU A 136 -13.31 15.94 1.66
N LEU A 137 -12.58 15.49 0.66
CA LEU A 137 -11.57 16.27 -0.05
C LEU A 137 -11.94 16.32 -1.54
N VAL A 138 -11.79 17.49 -2.13
CA VAL A 138 -11.90 17.68 -3.58
C VAL A 138 -10.48 17.77 -4.13
N SER A 139 -10.10 16.75 -4.89
CA SER A 139 -8.75 16.64 -5.47
C SER A 139 -8.56 17.63 -6.63
N SER A 140 -7.38 18.21 -6.72
CA SER A 140 -6.91 18.90 -7.92
C SER A 140 -6.59 17.86 -9.03
N GLU A 141 -6.36 18.33 -10.26
CA GLU A 141 -5.91 17.44 -11.33
C GLU A 141 -4.55 16.82 -11.01
N GLU A 142 -3.66 17.58 -10.39
CA GLU A 142 -2.34 17.08 -9.98
C GLU A 142 -2.45 16.01 -8.88
N ASP A 143 -3.37 16.16 -7.91
CA ASP A 143 -3.64 15.12 -6.90
C ASP A 143 -4.12 13.82 -7.57
N GLU A 144 -4.97 13.92 -8.59
CA GLU A 144 -5.44 12.76 -9.35
C GLU A 144 -4.30 12.08 -10.14
N MET A 145 -3.42 12.87 -10.78
CA MET A 145 -2.23 12.34 -11.45
C MET A 145 -1.32 11.63 -10.45
N ARG A 146 -1.07 12.25 -9.32
CA ARG A 146 -0.27 11.71 -8.21
C ARG A 146 -0.87 10.42 -7.67
N ARG A 147 -2.18 10.40 -7.44
CA ARG A 147 -2.92 9.22 -6.98
C ARG A 147 -2.79 8.08 -7.97
N MET A 148 -2.92 8.33 -9.28
CA MET A 148 -2.79 7.29 -10.29
C MET A 148 -1.42 6.62 -10.25
N ILE A 149 -0.33 7.39 -10.18
CA ILE A 149 1.02 6.84 -10.08
C ILE A 149 1.21 6.07 -8.78
N THR A 150 0.89 6.71 -7.66
CA THR A 150 1.17 6.13 -6.33
C THR A 150 0.37 4.87 -6.08
N MET A 151 -0.91 4.84 -6.42
CA MET A 151 -1.75 3.66 -6.19
C MET A 151 -1.35 2.48 -7.08
N ARG A 152 -1.02 2.73 -8.35
CA ARG A 152 -0.58 1.64 -9.23
C ARG A 152 0.73 1.04 -8.76
N LEU A 153 1.74 1.85 -8.49
CA LEU A 153 3.02 1.36 -7.97
C LEU A 153 2.85 0.68 -6.60
N PHE A 154 1.99 1.22 -5.75
CA PHE A 154 1.72 0.65 -4.43
C PHE A 154 1.16 -0.78 -4.49
N VAL A 155 0.27 -1.05 -5.45
CA VAL A 155 -0.27 -2.39 -5.67
C VAL A 155 0.51 -3.20 -6.72
N ARG A 156 1.73 -2.79 -7.03
CA ARG A 156 2.66 -3.48 -7.95
C ARG A 156 2.21 -3.54 -9.41
N LEU A 157 1.34 -2.62 -9.80
CA LEU A 157 0.94 -2.48 -11.19
C LEU A 157 1.81 -1.42 -11.89
N PRO A 158 2.14 -1.61 -13.16
CA PRO A 158 2.84 -0.58 -13.94
C PRO A 158 1.93 0.61 -14.19
N VAL A 159 2.50 1.79 -14.27
CA VAL A 159 1.83 3.02 -14.73
C VAL A 159 1.95 3.08 -16.24
N ASN A 160 0.88 2.75 -16.94
CA ASN A 160 0.84 2.87 -18.41
C ASN A 160 0.78 4.35 -18.81
N LYS A 161 1.71 4.78 -19.67
CA LYS A 161 1.86 6.18 -20.08
C LYS A 161 0.75 6.63 -21.03
N ASP A 162 0.25 5.73 -21.87
CA ASP A 162 -0.85 6.05 -22.78
C ASP A 162 -2.16 6.25 -22.00
N ASP A 163 -2.44 5.43 -21.01
CA ASP A 163 -3.60 5.60 -20.13
C ASP A 163 -3.51 6.90 -19.33
N PHE A 164 -2.33 7.20 -18.81
CA PHE A 164 -2.07 8.46 -18.12
C PHE A 164 -2.29 9.66 -19.05
N LYS A 165 -1.71 9.62 -20.25
CA LYS A 165 -1.86 10.67 -21.26
C LYS A 165 -3.30 10.81 -21.76
N LYS A 166 -4.01 9.70 -21.94
CA LYS A 166 -5.42 9.70 -22.33
C LYS A 166 -6.29 10.41 -21.29
N ARG A 167 -5.99 10.19 -19.99
CA ARG A 167 -6.74 10.78 -18.89
C ARG A 167 -6.40 12.25 -18.64
N PHE A 168 -5.11 12.60 -18.64
CA PHE A 168 -4.61 13.90 -18.17
C PHE A 168 -4.01 14.78 -19.28
N ARG A 169 -3.87 14.26 -20.50
CA ARG A 169 -3.25 14.94 -21.66
C ARG A 169 -1.79 15.37 -21.41
N LYS A 170 -1.13 14.72 -20.47
CA LYS A 170 0.27 14.91 -20.06
C LYS A 170 0.93 13.55 -19.91
N LEU A 171 2.25 13.48 -19.98
CA LEU A 171 2.99 12.29 -19.56
C LEU A 171 3.35 12.38 -18.09
N PRO A 172 3.56 11.23 -17.38
CA PRO A 172 4.03 11.26 -16.00
C PRO A 172 5.31 12.08 -15.81
N GLU A 173 6.24 12.00 -16.76
CA GLU A 173 7.53 12.70 -16.75
C GLU A 173 7.40 14.23 -16.93
N ASP A 174 6.31 14.71 -17.54
CA ASP A 174 6.05 16.14 -17.66
C ASP A 174 5.68 16.77 -16.30
N VAL A 175 5.14 15.95 -15.38
CA VAL A 175 4.60 16.41 -14.10
C VAL A 175 5.51 16.04 -12.95
N PHE A 176 6.09 14.84 -12.95
CA PHE A 176 6.85 14.26 -11.84
C PHE A 176 8.31 13.95 -12.21
N LYS A 177 8.92 14.81 -13.02
CA LYS A 177 10.25 14.62 -13.59
C LYS A 177 11.31 14.35 -12.52
N ASN A 178 11.34 15.14 -11.46
CA ASN A 178 12.38 15.04 -10.43
C ASN A 178 12.23 13.75 -9.62
N SER A 179 11.01 13.42 -9.22
CA SER A 179 10.70 12.18 -8.50
C SER A 179 11.05 10.96 -9.34
N ILE A 180 10.62 10.91 -10.62
CA ILE A 180 10.89 9.80 -11.55
C ILE A 180 12.40 9.63 -11.75
N ASN A 181 13.12 10.70 -12.14
CA ASN A 181 14.56 10.63 -12.38
C ASN A 181 15.35 10.18 -11.13
N SER A 182 14.94 10.67 -9.96
CA SER A 182 15.59 10.30 -8.69
C SER A 182 15.39 8.82 -8.35
N LEU A 183 14.17 8.29 -8.55
CA LEU A 183 13.83 6.91 -8.26
C LEU A 183 14.48 5.95 -9.27
N GLU A 184 14.48 6.30 -10.55
CA GLU A 184 15.15 5.54 -11.61
C GLU A 184 16.65 5.47 -11.37
N LYS A 185 17.31 6.60 -11.08
CA LYS A 185 18.74 6.66 -10.74
C LYS A 185 19.10 5.79 -9.53
N LYS A 186 18.18 5.62 -8.59
CA LYS A 186 18.34 4.71 -7.44
C LYS A 186 18.05 3.25 -7.77
N GLY A 187 17.63 2.94 -8.99
CA GLY A 187 17.24 1.60 -9.41
C GLY A 187 15.96 1.08 -8.75
N LEU A 188 15.08 1.99 -8.31
CA LEU A 188 13.82 1.62 -7.64
C LEU A 188 12.67 1.46 -8.62
N ILE A 189 12.72 2.15 -9.75
CA ILE A 189 11.75 2.04 -10.84
C ILE A 189 12.50 1.86 -12.16
N GLU A 190 11.82 1.24 -13.11
CA GLU A 190 12.21 1.18 -14.51
C GLU A 190 11.23 2.05 -15.31
N VAL A 191 11.76 2.84 -16.24
CA VAL A 191 11.00 3.72 -17.12
C VAL A 191 11.34 3.39 -18.55
N ASP A 192 10.36 2.96 -19.33
CA ASP A 192 10.50 2.76 -20.77
C ASP A 192 9.49 3.62 -21.54
N ASP A 193 9.37 3.42 -22.86
CA ASP A 193 8.48 4.22 -23.71
C ASP A 193 6.98 4.01 -23.39
N GLN A 194 6.63 2.90 -22.74
CA GLN A 194 5.24 2.49 -22.52
C GLN A 194 4.80 2.63 -21.06
N GLU A 195 5.70 2.37 -20.11
CA GLU A 195 5.30 2.25 -18.71
C GLU A 195 6.39 2.68 -17.73
N ILE A 196 5.95 2.90 -16.48
CA ILE A 196 6.79 3.04 -15.30
C ILE A 196 6.42 1.89 -14.36
N LYS A 197 7.39 1.10 -13.95
CA LYS A 197 7.16 -0.04 -13.05
C LYS A 197 8.20 -0.13 -11.95
N LEU A 198 7.87 -0.87 -10.89
CA LEU A 198 8.82 -1.18 -9.82
C LEU A 198 9.87 -2.17 -10.32
N THR A 199 11.12 -1.97 -9.87
CA THR A 199 12.12 -3.04 -9.87
C THR A 199 11.88 -3.98 -8.67
N THR A 200 12.59 -5.11 -8.60
CA THR A 200 12.59 -5.96 -7.39
C THR A 200 13.03 -5.17 -6.15
N LEU A 201 14.04 -4.29 -6.31
CA LEU A 201 14.46 -3.40 -5.22
C LEU A 201 13.37 -2.38 -4.88
N GLY A 202 12.72 -1.82 -5.90
CA GLY A 202 11.62 -0.87 -5.73
C GLY A 202 10.42 -1.48 -4.99
N ASP A 203 10.12 -2.75 -5.22
CA ASP A 203 9.04 -3.44 -4.49
C ASP A 203 9.30 -3.45 -2.97
N MET A 204 10.53 -3.66 -2.57
CA MET A 204 10.92 -3.61 -1.16
C MET A 204 10.76 -2.20 -0.54
N TRP A 205 10.94 -1.16 -1.36
CA TRP A 205 10.89 0.24 -0.94
C TRP A 205 9.63 0.97 -1.41
N ARG A 206 8.58 0.27 -1.83
CA ARG A 206 7.40 0.87 -2.47
C ARG A 206 6.69 1.92 -1.62
N TYR A 207 6.66 1.77 -0.29
CA TYR A 207 6.13 2.80 0.61
C TYR A 207 6.92 4.11 0.50
N ASN A 208 8.24 4.03 0.41
CA ASN A 208 9.12 5.19 0.24
C ASN A 208 8.97 5.80 -1.16
N ILE A 209 8.71 4.97 -2.19
CA ILE A 209 8.43 5.43 -3.54
C ILE A 209 7.13 6.23 -3.57
N VAL A 210 6.05 5.71 -2.98
CA VAL A 210 4.78 6.43 -2.83
C VAL A 210 4.98 7.76 -2.11
N TRP A 211 5.76 7.76 -1.04
CA TRP A 211 6.10 8.98 -0.30
C TRP A 211 6.89 9.98 -1.14
N ALA A 212 7.82 9.53 -1.98
CA ALA A 212 8.59 10.40 -2.86
C ALA A 212 7.70 11.19 -3.84
N PHE A 213 6.65 10.56 -4.37
CA PHE A 213 5.66 11.24 -5.20
C PHE A 213 4.72 12.17 -4.41
N SER A 214 4.64 12.03 -3.10
CA SER A 214 3.79 12.89 -2.25
C SER A 214 4.44 14.23 -1.92
N GLN A 215 5.73 14.40 -2.20
CA GLN A 215 6.45 15.67 -2.04
C GLN A 215 6.17 16.59 -3.24
N ALA A 216 6.18 17.90 -2.99
CA ALA A 216 6.09 18.87 -4.08
C ALA A 216 7.31 18.74 -5.01
N GLU A 217 7.07 18.84 -6.31
CA GLU A 217 8.14 18.96 -7.30
C GLU A 217 8.76 20.35 -7.17
N THR A 218 9.94 20.46 -6.56
CA THR A 218 10.70 21.71 -6.39
C THR A 218 11.82 21.83 -7.41
#